data_4982c605de1e076c6e86ea30d7af6cab
#
_entry.id   4982c605de1e076c6e86ea30d7af6cab
#
_cell.length_a   1.000
_cell.length_b   1.000
_cell.length_c   1.000
_cell.angle_alpha   90.00
_cell.angle_beta   90.00
_cell.angle_gamma   90.00
#
_symmetry.space_group_name_H-M   'P 1'
#
loop_
_entity.id
_entity.type
_entity.pdbx_description
1 polymer ?
#
loop_
_entity_poly.entity_id
_entity_poly.type
_entity_poly.pdbx_seq_one_letter_code
_entity_poly.pdbx_strand_id
1 'polypeptide(L)'
;MLSRLADRIPLAIVTGRPREEAEWFLDKEGLTDFFRAVVCMEDGPLKPDPAPVRTAASRLGVERAWMVGDTPDDIRAAAAAGAVPIGVVAPGPDPEASATALREAGAATVIATVDDLMQLLP
;
A
#
# COMPACT_ATOMS: atom_id res chain seq x y z
N MET A 1 13.69 6.38 5.07
CA MET A 1 12.41 5.96 5.68
C MET A 1 12.10 4.48 5.47
N LEU A 2 12.12 3.99 4.22
CA LEU A 2 11.82 2.57 3.95
C LEU A 2 12.78 1.59 4.64
N SER A 3 14.07 1.90 4.70
CA SER A 3 15.02 1.03 5.38
C SER A 3 14.69 0.88 6.87
N ARG A 4 14.28 1.95 7.53
CA ARG A 4 13.88 1.91 8.93
C ARG A 4 12.61 1.09 9.14
N LEU A 5 11.63 1.22 8.24
CA LEU A 5 10.42 0.42 8.29
C LEU A 5 10.73 -1.06 8.09
N ALA A 6 11.54 -1.39 7.08
CA ALA A 6 11.89 -2.77 6.77
C ALA A 6 12.63 -3.47 7.92
N ASP A 7 13.38 -2.71 8.73
CA ASP A 7 14.05 -3.24 9.92
C ASP A 7 13.07 -3.57 11.05
N ARG A 8 11.89 -2.95 11.05
CA ARG A 8 10.90 -3.10 12.13
C ARG A 8 9.76 -4.04 11.79
N ILE A 9 9.29 -3.99 10.53
CA ILE A 9 8.11 -4.74 10.08
C ILE A 9 8.34 -5.27 8.66
N PRO A 10 7.71 -6.40 8.29
CA PRO A 10 7.77 -6.86 6.91
C PRO A 10 6.95 -5.94 5.99
N LEU A 11 7.50 -5.69 4.81
CA LEU A 11 6.88 -4.83 3.81
C LEU A 11 6.55 -5.61 2.54
N ALA A 12 5.45 -5.24 1.89
CA ALA A 12 5.04 -5.77 0.60
C ALA A 12 4.52 -4.64 -0.29
N ILE A 13 4.54 -4.89 -1.58
CA ILE A 13 3.94 -4.00 -2.59
C ILE A 13 2.72 -4.70 -3.19
N VAL A 14 1.64 -3.94 -3.37
CA VAL A 14 0.46 -4.36 -4.11
C VAL A 14 0.22 -3.34 -5.22
N THR A 15 0.39 -3.76 -6.45
CA THR A 15 0.30 -2.88 -7.62
C THR A 15 -0.48 -3.53 -8.76
N GLY A 16 -1.21 -2.72 -9.52
CA GLY A 16 -1.85 -3.16 -10.76
C GLY A 16 -0.92 -3.21 -11.96
N ARG A 17 0.35 -2.83 -11.80
CA ARG A 17 1.33 -2.87 -12.90
C ARG A 17 1.77 -4.30 -13.20
N PRO A 18 2.20 -4.57 -14.46
CA PRO A 18 2.83 -5.84 -14.79
C PRO A 18 4.10 -6.06 -13.96
N ARG A 19 4.38 -7.34 -13.63
CA ARG A 19 5.53 -7.71 -12.80
C ARG A 19 6.84 -7.19 -13.37
N GLU A 20 7.06 -7.31 -14.67
CA GLU A 20 8.26 -6.83 -15.31
C GLU A 20 8.50 -5.33 -15.06
N GLU A 21 7.44 -4.54 -15.17
CA GLU A 21 7.50 -3.10 -14.95
C GLU A 21 7.76 -2.77 -13.48
N ALA A 22 7.08 -3.46 -12.57
CA ALA A 22 7.25 -3.26 -11.14
C ALA A 22 8.67 -3.60 -10.69
N GLU A 23 9.20 -4.75 -11.13
CA GLU A 23 10.55 -5.18 -10.79
C GLU A 23 11.61 -4.24 -11.36
N TRP A 24 11.42 -3.78 -12.59
CA TRP A 24 12.33 -2.80 -13.20
C TRP A 24 12.41 -1.53 -12.37
N PHE A 25 11.27 -1.00 -11.95
CA PHE A 25 11.21 0.20 -11.12
C PHE A 25 11.92 0.00 -9.78
N LEU A 26 11.64 -1.11 -9.11
CA LEU A 26 12.25 -1.40 -7.81
C LEU A 26 13.76 -1.54 -7.90
N ASP A 27 14.26 -2.22 -8.94
CA ASP A 27 15.70 -2.37 -9.17
C ASP A 27 16.36 -1.02 -9.47
N LYS A 28 15.74 -0.22 -10.32
CA LYS A 28 16.25 1.10 -10.70
C LYS A 28 16.38 2.01 -9.50
N GLU A 29 15.40 1.99 -8.61
CA GLU A 29 15.37 2.85 -7.43
C GLU A 29 16.08 2.23 -6.21
N GLY A 30 16.62 1.03 -6.34
CA GLY A 30 17.32 0.36 -5.24
C GLY A 30 16.41 -0.05 -4.09
N LEU A 31 15.15 -0.37 -4.38
CA LEU A 31 14.13 -0.65 -3.36
C LEU A 31 13.81 -2.13 -3.19
N THR A 32 14.29 -2.99 -4.08
CA THR A 32 13.89 -4.40 -4.14
C THR A 32 14.05 -5.11 -2.79
N ASP A 33 15.16 -4.88 -2.10
CA ASP A 33 15.48 -5.62 -0.88
C ASP A 33 14.63 -5.23 0.33
N PHE A 34 13.89 -4.12 0.24
CA PHE A 34 13.02 -3.68 1.34
C PHE A 34 11.70 -4.46 1.38
N PHE A 35 11.32 -5.12 0.29
CA PHE A 35 10.01 -5.77 0.18
C PHE A 35 10.15 -7.29 0.10
N ARG A 36 9.42 -7.99 0.96
CA ARG A 36 9.41 -9.46 0.99
C ARG A 36 8.44 -10.06 -0.01
N ALA A 37 7.47 -9.28 -0.49
CA ALA A 37 6.49 -9.72 -1.46
C ALA A 37 6.11 -8.57 -2.37
N VAL A 38 5.87 -8.88 -3.64
CA VAL A 38 5.39 -7.94 -4.64
C VAL A 38 4.23 -8.61 -5.38
N VAL A 39 3.01 -8.09 -5.18
CA VAL A 39 1.81 -8.59 -5.84
C VAL A 39 1.51 -7.67 -7.03
N CYS A 40 1.46 -8.24 -8.21
CA CYS A 40 1.36 -7.52 -9.48
C CYS A 40 0.12 -7.90 -10.26
N MET A 41 -0.06 -7.29 -11.42
CA MET A 41 -1.19 -7.51 -12.30
C MET A 41 -1.46 -9.00 -12.57
N GLU A 42 -0.40 -9.80 -12.76
CA GLU A 42 -0.51 -11.22 -13.11
C GLU A 42 -0.92 -12.11 -11.94
N ASP A 43 -0.89 -11.59 -10.72
CA ASP A 43 -1.11 -12.39 -9.52
C ASP A 43 -2.59 -12.58 -9.15
N GLY A 44 -3.50 -12.01 -9.90
CA GLY A 44 -4.93 -12.18 -9.66
C GLY A 44 -5.75 -10.92 -9.93
N PRO A 45 -6.98 -10.85 -9.39
CA PRO A 45 -7.84 -9.69 -9.57
C PRO A 45 -7.19 -8.41 -9.08
N LEU A 46 -7.51 -7.29 -9.72
CA LEU A 46 -7.00 -5.97 -9.35
C LEU A 46 -7.87 -5.31 -8.28
N LYS A 47 -7.29 -4.37 -7.55
CA LYS A 47 -8.04 -3.50 -6.65
C LYS A 47 -9.17 -2.81 -7.42
N PRO A 48 -10.35 -2.62 -6.84
CA PRO A 48 -10.70 -2.70 -5.42
C PRO A 48 -11.01 -4.11 -4.88
N ASP A 49 -10.78 -5.17 -5.65
CA ASP A 49 -10.93 -6.53 -5.14
C ASP A 49 -9.96 -6.74 -3.97
N PRO A 50 -10.37 -7.39 -2.87
CA PRO A 50 -9.49 -7.61 -1.72
C PRO A 50 -8.40 -8.66 -1.95
N ALA A 51 -8.49 -9.47 -3.00
CA ALA A 51 -7.58 -10.58 -3.24
C ALA A 51 -6.09 -10.18 -3.23
N PRO A 52 -5.66 -9.11 -3.92
CA PRO A 52 -4.23 -8.77 -3.92
C PRO A 52 -3.71 -8.37 -2.53
N VAL A 53 -4.53 -7.72 -1.71
CA VAL A 53 -4.14 -7.38 -0.33
C VAL A 53 -4.02 -8.64 0.52
N ARG A 54 -4.98 -9.56 0.39
CA ARG A 54 -4.93 -10.86 1.09
C ARG A 54 -3.73 -11.68 0.68
N THR A 55 -3.41 -11.69 -0.61
CA THR A 55 -2.24 -12.40 -1.13
C THR A 55 -0.94 -11.83 -0.53
N ALA A 56 -0.81 -10.51 -0.48
CA ALA A 56 0.36 -9.86 0.11
C ALA A 56 0.50 -10.21 1.59
N ALA A 57 -0.57 -10.11 2.37
CA ALA A 57 -0.54 -10.46 3.79
C ALA A 57 -0.15 -11.92 4.01
N SER A 58 -0.70 -12.82 3.20
CA SER A 58 -0.38 -14.25 3.25
C SER A 58 1.10 -14.50 2.98
N ARG A 59 1.66 -13.86 1.96
CA ARG A 59 3.09 -13.99 1.62
C ARG A 59 4.00 -13.42 2.69
N LEU A 60 3.54 -12.38 3.41
CA LEU A 60 4.28 -11.85 4.56
C LEU A 60 4.14 -12.72 5.81
N GLY A 61 3.17 -13.63 5.82
CA GLY A 61 2.89 -14.47 6.98
C GLY A 61 2.29 -13.71 8.15
N VAL A 62 1.50 -12.67 7.89
CA VAL A 62 0.89 -11.83 8.92
C VAL A 62 -0.63 -11.93 8.88
N GLU A 63 -1.26 -11.83 10.06
CA GLU A 63 -2.72 -11.79 10.18
C GLU A 63 -3.27 -10.37 10.13
N ARG A 64 -2.47 -9.41 10.59
CA ARG A 64 -2.84 -7.99 10.61
C ARG A 64 -1.88 -7.20 9.74
N ALA A 65 -2.44 -6.34 8.92
CA ALA A 65 -1.64 -5.50 8.04
C ALA A 65 -2.24 -4.10 7.94
N TRP A 66 -1.38 -3.14 7.67
CA TRP A 66 -1.80 -1.81 7.25
C TRP A 66 -1.56 -1.72 5.74
N MET A 67 -2.55 -1.22 5.03
CA MET A 67 -2.44 -0.95 3.60
C MET A 67 -2.37 0.55 3.41
N VAL A 68 -1.26 1.02 2.84
CA VAL A 68 -1.07 2.44 2.52
C VAL A 68 -1.36 2.65 1.04
N GLY A 69 -2.26 3.55 0.71
CA GLY A 69 -2.61 3.80 -0.67
C GLY A 69 -3.08 5.22 -0.92
N ASP A 70 -2.96 5.67 -2.17
CA ASP A 70 -3.29 7.03 -2.58
C ASP A 70 -4.57 7.12 -3.42
N THR A 71 -5.24 6.00 -3.66
CA THR A 71 -6.49 5.96 -4.42
C THR A 71 -7.63 5.36 -3.58
N PRO A 72 -8.90 5.74 -3.89
CA PRO A 72 -10.05 5.11 -3.25
C PRO A 72 -10.09 3.59 -3.43
N ASP A 73 -9.64 3.07 -4.57
CA ASP A 73 -9.60 1.61 -4.81
C ASP A 73 -8.63 0.90 -3.86
N ASP A 74 -7.51 1.52 -3.53
CA ASP A 74 -6.58 0.99 -2.53
C ASP A 74 -7.27 0.85 -1.18
N ILE A 75 -8.01 1.87 -0.78
CA ILE A 75 -8.70 1.90 0.51
C ILE A 75 -9.81 0.86 0.56
N ARG A 76 -10.60 0.73 -0.52
CA ARG A 76 -11.67 -0.26 -0.60
C ARG A 76 -11.14 -1.69 -0.54
N ALA A 77 -10.05 -1.96 -1.26
CA ALA A 77 -9.42 -3.28 -1.26
C ALA A 77 -8.90 -3.63 0.14
N ALA A 78 -8.25 -2.69 0.81
CA ALA A 78 -7.74 -2.88 2.16
C ALA A 78 -8.86 -3.18 3.15
N ALA A 79 -9.91 -2.36 3.16
CA ALA A 79 -11.05 -2.56 4.06
C ALA A 79 -11.73 -3.91 3.83
N ALA A 80 -11.94 -4.29 2.57
CA ALA A 80 -12.56 -5.56 2.22
C ALA A 80 -11.69 -6.76 2.61
N ALA A 81 -10.37 -6.59 2.63
CA ALA A 81 -9.43 -7.63 3.04
C ALA A 81 -9.25 -7.73 4.57
N GLY A 82 -9.82 -6.81 5.32
CA GLY A 82 -9.63 -6.75 6.77
C GLY A 82 -8.32 -6.09 7.20
N ALA A 83 -7.63 -5.42 6.29
CA ALA A 83 -6.44 -4.62 6.61
C ALA A 83 -6.87 -3.23 7.07
N VAL A 84 -5.99 -2.55 7.81
CA VAL A 84 -6.23 -1.16 8.22
C VAL A 84 -5.90 -0.25 7.03
N PRO A 85 -6.89 0.47 6.48
CA PRO A 85 -6.66 1.32 5.33
C PRO A 85 -6.11 2.68 5.74
N ILE A 86 -4.91 2.98 5.32
CA ILE A 86 -4.23 4.26 5.54
C ILE A 86 -4.18 5.00 4.20
N GLY A 87 -4.82 6.15 4.12
CA GLY A 87 -4.75 6.98 2.93
C GLY A 87 -3.54 7.91 2.97
N VAL A 88 -2.87 8.06 1.83
CA VAL A 88 -1.82 9.05 1.66
C VAL A 88 -2.22 9.98 0.52
N VAL A 89 -2.09 11.28 0.74
CA VAL A 89 -2.47 12.27 -0.27
C VAL A 89 -1.50 12.21 -1.44
N ALA A 90 -2.06 11.94 -2.64
CA ALA A 90 -1.27 11.93 -3.86
C ALA A 90 -0.84 13.35 -4.24
N PRO A 91 0.34 13.52 -4.88
CA PRO A 91 0.71 14.80 -5.46
C PRO A 91 -0.34 15.27 -6.47
N GLY A 92 -0.73 16.54 -6.38
CA GLY A 92 -1.74 17.07 -7.28
C GLY A 92 -2.21 18.46 -6.87
N PRO A 93 -3.08 19.07 -7.69
CA PRO A 93 -3.51 20.46 -7.48
C PRO A 93 -4.49 20.66 -6.33
N ASP A 94 -5.16 19.59 -5.89
CA ASP A 94 -6.17 19.69 -4.84
C ASP A 94 -6.00 18.58 -3.79
N PRO A 95 -5.07 18.77 -2.82
CA PRO A 95 -4.85 17.77 -1.79
C PRO A 95 -6.05 17.56 -0.87
N GLU A 96 -6.90 18.56 -0.68
CA GLU A 96 -8.09 18.43 0.15
C GLU A 96 -9.15 17.53 -0.49
N ALA A 97 -9.36 17.64 -1.80
CA ALA A 97 -10.27 16.76 -2.51
C ALA A 97 -9.76 15.31 -2.48
N SER A 98 -8.46 15.12 -2.64
CA SER A 98 -7.82 13.80 -2.53
C SER A 98 -8.07 13.21 -1.14
N ALA A 99 -7.80 13.96 -0.08
CA ALA A 99 -8.01 13.50 1.29
C ALA A 99 -9.47 13.15 1.55
N THR A 100 -10.40 13.96 1.07
CA THR A 100 -11.85 13.73 1.22
C THR A 100 -12.26 12.43 0.54
N ALA A 101 -11.79 12.19 -0.69
CA ALA A 101 -12.10 10.96 -1.43
C ALA A 101 -11.60 9.71 -0.70
N LEU A 102 -10.41 9.79 -0.11
CA LEU A 102 -9.86 8.67 0.66
C LEU A 102 -10.66 8.40 1.93
N ARG A 103 -11.09 9.44 2.64
CA ARG A 103 -11.94 9.29 3.83
C ARG A 103 -13.30 8.71 3.47
N GLU A 104 -13.91 9.18 2.40
CA GLU A 104 -15.20 8.66 1.92
C GLU A 104 -15.12 7.19 1.49
N ALA A 105 -13.97 6.77 0.98
CA ALA A 105 -13.75 5.36 0.64
C ALA A 105 -13.55 4.47 1.88
N GLY A 106 -13.34 5.05 3.06
CA GLY A 106 -13.25 4.31 4.31
C GLY A 106 -11.87 4.30 4.97
N ALA A 107 -10.97 5.23 4.61
CA ALA A 107 -9.65 5.31 5.23
C ALA A 107 -9.78 5.52 6.75
N ALA A 108 -9.03 4.73 7.52
CA ALA A 108 -8.97 4.87 8.97
C ALA A 108 -8.28 6.18 9.37
N THR A 109 -7.30 6.58 8.60
CA THR A 109 -6.65 7.89 8.71
C THR A 109 -6.07 8.27 7.36
N VAL A 110 -5.79 9.56 7.19
CA VAL A 110 -5.15 10.08 5.98
C VAL A 110 -3.91 10.86 6.39
N ILE A 111 -2.78 10.52 5.81
CA ILE A 111 -1.50 11.18 6.08
C ILE A 111 -1.06 11.98 4.85
N ALA A 112 -0.28 13.03 5.07
CA ALA A 112 0.20 13.89 4.00
C ALA A 112 1.32 13.25 3.19
N THR A 113 2.20 12.51 3.86
CA THR A 113 3.33 11.83 3.22
C THR A 113 3.54 10.45 3.84
N VAL A 114 4.21 9.57 3.10
CA VAL A 114 4.55 8.23 3.60
C VAL A 114 5.46 8.32 4.84
N ASP A 115 6.27 9.36 4.95
CA ASP A 115 7.14 9.55 6.12
C ASP A 115 6.34 9.68 7.42
N ASP A 116 5.13 10.21 7.35
CA ASP A 116 4.26 10.34 8.52
C ASP A 116 3.84 8.97 9.09
N LEU A 117 3.97 7.90 8.30
CA LEU A 117 3.66 6.55 8.73
C LEU A 117 4.48 6.13 9.95
N MET A 118 5.72 6.57 10.06
CA MET A 118 6.59 6.26 11.19
C MET A 118 6.00 6.73 12.52
N GLN A 119 5.23 7.80 12.50
CA GLN A 119 4.60 8.35 13.71
C GLN A 119 3.37 7.55 14.16
N LEU A 120 2.79 6.76 13.26
CA LEU A 120 1.63 5.93 13.56
C LEU A 120 2.00 4.58 14.14
N LEU A 121 3.24 4.15 13.99
CA LEU A 121 3.71 2.86 14.50
C LEU A 121 3.88 2.91 16.01
N PRO A 122 3.49 1.83 16.72
CA PRO A 122 3.71 1.72 18.16
C PRO A 122 5.17 1.66 18.55
#